data_9c0905f6d0aa5c9f678a9734e5c44ca4
#
_entry.id   9c0905f6d0aa5c9f678a9734e5c44ca4
#
_cell.length_a   1.000
_cell.length_b   1.000
_cell.length_c   1.000
_cell.angle_alpha   90.00
_cell.angle_beta   90.00
_cell.angle_gamma   90.00
#
_symmetry.space_group_name_H-M   'P 1'
#
loop_
_entity.id
_entity.type
_entity.pdbx_description
1 polymer ?
#
loop_
_entity_poly.entity_id
_entity_poly.type
_entity_poly.pdbx_seq_one_letter_code
_entity_poly.pdbx_strand_id
1 'polypeptide(L)'
;LEAHLHPQYQLRLIEYISSQEKNEQFILSTHSITLASKIKLANLIVLKGNDAFPMSSEYTKMKPADYNFLERFLDATKANLFFARGVIMVEGDAENLLIPAIAQLIGRNLYQYGVSVVNVGSTAYKRYVNIFKRKDGKLFGMPIAVISDLDIRALEYYKDNSNDRKTPKYWLRDDL
;
A
#
# COMPACT_ATOMS: atom_id res chain seq x y z
N LEU A 1 17.08 17.54 -4.26
CA LEU A 1 16.13 18.66 -4.42
C LEU A 1 15.49 19.08 -3.10
N GLU A 2 15.23 18.14 -2.20
CA GLU A 2 14.57 18.37 -0.92
C GLU A 2 15.48 18.82 0.22
N ALA A 3 16.81 18.80 0.02
CA ALA A 3 17.75 19.21 1.06
C ALA A 3 17.45 20.66 1.49
N HIS A 4 17.08 20.83 2.77
CA HIS A 4 16.73 22.09 3.41
C HIS A 4 15.36 22.70 3.03
N LEU A 5 14.52 22.03 2.22
CA LEU A 5 13.16 22.50 1.95
C LEU A 5 12.18 21.94 2.98
N HIS A 6 11.42 22.84 3.62
CA HIS A 6 10.30 22.43 4.46
C HIS A 6 9.27 21.62 3.63
N PRO A 7 8.63 20.58 4.17
CA PRO A 7 7.69 19.72 3.42
C PRO A 7 6.63 20.48 2.62
N GLN A 8 6.09 21.58 3.15
CA GLN A 8 5.13 22.41 2.43
C GLN A 8 5.70 23.06 1.16
N TYR A 9 6.98 23.46 1.19
CA TYR A 9 7.62 24.01 -0.02
C TYR A 9 7.95 22.92 -1.04
N GLN A 10 8.22 21.71 -0.58
CA GLN A 10 8.37 20.54 -1.46
C GLN A 10 7.07 20.29 -2.24
N LEU A 11 5.91 20.35 -1.56
CA LEU A 11 4.59 20.20 -2.20
C LEU A 11 4.33 21.30 -3.23
N ARG A 12 4.58 22.57 -2.89
CA ARG A 12 4.42 23.70 -3.82
C ARG A 12 5.32 23.58 -5.04
N LEU A 13 6.54 23.07 -4.87
CA LEU A 13 7.45 22.84 -5.98
C LEU A 13 6.90 21.81 -6.96
N ILE A 14 6.35 20.69 -6.46
CA ILE A 14 5.73 19.66 -7.31
C ILE A 14 4.49 20.21 -8.01
N GLU A 15 3.65 20.96 -7.32
CA GLU A 15 2.49 21.64 -7.94
C GLU A 15 2.93 22.60 -9.04
N TYR A 16 3.96 23.41 -8.79
CA TYR A 16 4.52 24.32 -9.79
C TYR A 16 5.04 23.57 -11.01
N ILE A 17 5.87 22.54 -10.82
CA ILE A 17 6.39 21.72 -11.92
C ILE A 17 5.24 21.05 -12.69
N SER A 18 4.24 20.53 -11.99
CA SER A 18 3.09 19.85 -12.60
C SER A 18 2.17 20.79 -13.37
N SER A 19 2.18 22.10 -13.04
CA SER A 19 1.38 23.12 -13.70
C SER A 19 2.02 23.71 -14.95
N GLN A 20 3.29 23.41 -15.22
CA GLN A 20 3.98 23.89 -16.42
C GLN A 20 3.47 23.13 -17.65
N GLU A 21 2.66 23.80 -18.47
CA GLU A 21 2.06 23.22 -19.69
C GLU A 21 3.02 23.18 -20.89
N LYS A 22 4.25 23.61 -20.71
CA LYS A 22 5.23 23.69 -21.80
C LYS A 22 5.96 22.36 -21.95
N ASN A 23 6.43 22.06 -23.15
CA ASN A 23 7.17 20.87 -23.61
C ASN A 23 8.47 20.57 -22.82
N GLU A 24 8.44 20.75 -21.51
CA GLU A 24 9.58 20.50 -20.63
C GLU A 24 9.39 19.16 -19.92
N GLN A 25 10.43 18.33 -19.93
CA GLN A 25 10.47 17.10 -19.19
C GLN A 25 11.34 17.29 -17.95
N PHE A 26 10.77 17.02 -16.78
CA PHE A 26 11.48 17.05 -15.50
C PHE A 26 11.76 15.63 -15.02
N ILE A 27 13.02 15.34 -14.75
CA ILE A 27 13.44 14.09 -14.08
C ILE A 27 13.98 14.48 -12.72
N LEU A 28 13.31 13.99 -11.67
CA LEU A 28 13.63 14.31 -10.29
C LEU A 28 14.00 13.03 -9.53
N SER A 29 15.10 13.05 -8.78
CA SER A 29 15.41 12.00 -7.83
C SER A 29 15.13 12.49 -6.40
N THR A 30 14.50 11.66 -5.61
CA THR A 30 14.13 11.99 -4.22
C THR A 30 14.09 10.75 -3.36
N HIS A 31 14.33 10.92 -2.06
CA HIS A 31 14.00 9.94 -1.02
C HIS A 31 12.93 10.50 -0.05
N SER A 32 12.30 11.61 -0.42
CA SER A 32 11.22 12.21 0.37
C SER A 32 9.92 11.44 0.18
N ILE A 33 9.42 10.86 1.27
CA ILE A 33 8.11 10.19 1.33
C ILE A 33 6.99 11.18 0.97
N THR A 34 7.13 12.44 1.41
CA THR A 34 6.17 13.52 1.12
C THR A 34 6.06 13.79 -0.38
N LEU A 35 7.19 13.88 -1.07
CA LEU A 35 7.19 14.08 -2.53
C LEU A 35 6.62 12.86 -3.26
N ALA A 36 7.05 11.66 -2.89
CA ALA A 36 6.56 10.42 -3.51
C ALA A 36 5.04 10.26 -3.39
N SER A 37 4.44 10.72 -2.27
CA SER A 37 2.99 10.63 -2.05
C SER A 37 2.15 11.58 -2.91
N LYS A 38 2.77 12.57 -3.57
CA LYS A 38 2.08 13.58 -4.38
C LYS A 38 2.31 13.44 -5.88
N ILE A 39 3.27 12.63 -6.26
CA ILE A 39 3.53 12.33 -7.67
C ILE A 39 2.51 11.27 -8.13
N LYS A 40 1.98 11.43 -9.35
CA LYS A 40 1.15 10.39 -9.96
C LYS A 40 1.92 9.08 -9.99
N LEU A 41 1.30 8.02 -9.50
CA LEU A 41 1.95 6.72 -9.36
C LEU A 41 2.52 6.22 -10.71
N ALA A 42 1.84 6.50 -11.80
CA ALA A 42 2.29 6.13 -13.14
C ALA A 42 3.62 6.81 -13.56
N ASN A 43 3.96 7.95 -12.96
CA ASN A 43 5.19 8.69 -13.24
C ASN A 43 6.34 8.31 -12.29
N LEU A 44 6.07 7.48 -11.31
CA LEU A 44 7.06 7.07 -10.33
C LEU A 44 7.94 5.95 -10.91
N ILE A 45 9.26 6.07 -10.68
CA ILE A 45 10.22 4.99 -10.94
C ILE A 45 10.93 4.70 -9.62
N VAL A 46 10.71 3.52 -9.05
CA VAL A 46 11.38 3.11 -7.83
C VAL A 46 12.72 2.49 -8.19
N LEU A 47 13.80 3.04 -7.63
CA LEU A 47 15.15 2.48 -7.75
C LEU A 47 15.43 1.60 -6.54
N LYS A 48 15.74 0.33 -6.76
CA LYS A 48 16.01 -0.62 -5.68
C LYS A 48 17.06 -1.65 -6.08
N GLY A 49 18.09 -1.77 -5.27
CA GLY A 49 19.28 -2.56 -5.66
C GLY A 49 19.90 -1.95 -6.92
N ASN A 50 20.09 -2.78 -7.94
CA ASN A 50 20.65 -2.34 -9.23
C ASN A 50 19.57 -2.21 -10.32
N ASP A 51 18.29 -2.22 -9.94
CA ASP A 51 17.15 -2.22 -10.86
C ASP A 51 16.28 -0.97 -10.73
N ALA A 52 15.65 -0.60 -11.85
CA ALA A 52 14.62 0.42 -11.93
C ALA A 52 13.25 -0.24 -12.14
N PHE A 53 12.27 0.19 -11.37
CA PHE A 53 10.91 -0.34 -11.37
C PHE A 53 9.92 0.79 -11.71
N PRO A 54 9.64 1.05 -12.99
CA PRO A 54 8.59 1.99 -13.39
C PRO A 54 7.22 1.51 -12.90
N MET A 55 6.40 2.44 -12.39
CA MET A 55 5.08 2.15 -11.83
C MET A 55 3.95 2.37 -12.83
N SER A 56 4.27 2.65 -14.09
CA SER A 56 3.24 2.80 -15.14
C SER A 56 2.51 1.48 -15.45
N SER A 57 1.34 1.60 -16.06
CA SER A 57 0.50 0.46 -16.43
C SER A 57 1.13 -0.50 -17.45
N GLU A 58 2.18 -0.06 -18.12
CA GLU A 58 2.97 -0.88 -19.03
C GLU A 58 3.73 -1.98 -18.28
N TYR A 59 4.28 -1.65 -17.10
CA TYR A 59 5.16 -2.52 -16.33
C TYR A 59 4.47 -3.22 -15.15
N THR A 60 3.37 -2.67 -14.65
CA THR A 60 2.66 -3.22 -13.48
C THR A 60 1.39 -3.96 -13.88
N LYS A 61 0.92 -4.88 -13.02
CA LYS A 61 -0.38 -5.56 -13.18
C LYS A 61 -1.56 -4.75 -12.62
N MET A 62 -1.33 -3.48 -12.26
CA MET A 62 -2.39 -2.60 -11.80
C MET A 62 -3.38 -2.28 -12.92
N LYS A 63 -4.65 -2.19 -12.55
CA LYS A 63 -5.74 -1.75 -13.42
C LYS A 63 -5.94 -0.23 -13.28
N PRO A 64 -6.60 0.45 -14.24
CA PRO A 64 -6.90 1.88 -14.11
C PRO A 64 -7.62 2.25 -12.79
N ALA A 65 -8.52 1.38 -12.32
CA ALA A 65 -9.21 1.56 -11.04
C ALA A 65 -8.28 1.50 -9.81
N ASP A 66 -7.15 0.75 -9.91
CA ASP A 66 -6.16 0.71 -8.83
C ASP A 66 -5.37 2.01 -8.78
N TYR A 67 -4.98 2.59 -9.93
CA TYR A 67 -4.33 3.91 -9.99
C TYR A 67 -5.21 4.99 -9.39
N ASN A 68 -6.47 5.10 -9.82
CA ASN A 68 -7.43 6.08 -9.30
C ASN A 68 -7.65 5.96 -7.79
N PHE A 69 -7.65 4.73 -7.27
CA PHE A 69 -7.75 4.48 -5.84
C PHE A 69 -6.48 4.91 -5.12
N LEU A 70 -5.31 4.45 -5.58
CA LEU A 70 -4.04 4.70 -4.93
C LEU A 70 -3.66 6.18 -4.94
N GLU A 71 -3.95 6.91 -6.01
CA GLU A 71 -3.73 8.37 -6.09
C GLU A 71 -4.50 9.14 -5.00
N ARG A 72 -5.63 8.61 -4.53
CA ARG A 72 -6.41 9.23 -3.45
C ARG A 72 -5.95 8.82 -2.06
N PHE A 73 -5.51 7.58 -1.90
CA PHE A 73 -5.25 6.96 -0.60
C PHE A 73 -3.77 6.76 -0.28
N LEU A 74 -2.87 6.96 -1.26
CA LEU A 74 -1.43 6.88 -1.06
C LEU A 74 -0.93 8.20 -0.45
N ASP A 75 -1.09 8.35 0.85
CA ASP A 75 -0.55 9.45 1.63
C ASP A 75 0.92 9.22 2.03
N ALA A 76 1.50 10.19 2.73
CA ALA A 76 2.89 10.11 3.17
C ALA A 76 3.17 8.89 4.07
N THR A 77 2.20 8.44 4.86
CA THR A 77 2.38 7.27 5.75
C THR A 77 2.45 5.98 4.93
N LYS A 78 1.61 5.85 3.91
CA LYS A 78 1.56 4.69 3.03
C LYS A 78 2.65 4.71 1.94
N ALA A 79 3.10 5.90 1.51
CA ALA A 79 4.21 6.03 0.56
C ALA A 79 5.53 5.46 1.10
N ASN A 80 5.63 5.26 2.42
CA ASN A 80 6.78 4.59 3.03
C ASN A 80 7.01 3.16 2.48
N LEU A 81 5.97 2.53 1.92
CA LEU A 81 6.09 1.22 1.28
C LEU A 81 7.12 1.17 0.14
N PHE A 82 7.44 2.30 -0.51
CA PHE A 82 8.45 2.34 -1.58
C PHE A 82 9.89 2.37 -1.05
N PHE A 83 10.08 2.82 0.19
CA PHE A 83 11.39 3.07 0.79
C PHE A 83 11.83 1.95 1.75
N ALA A 84 10.91 1.12 2.21
CA ALA A 84 11.18 0.03 3.13
C ALA A 84 11.98 -1.11 2.47
N ARG A 85 12.71 -1.89 3.28
CA ARG A 85 13.33 -3.15 2.85
C ARG A 85 12.34 -4.31 2.81
N GLY A 86 11.28 -4.24 3.61
CA GLY A 86 10.15 -5.16 3.63
C GLY A 86 8.91 -4.44 4.13
N VAL A 87 7.73 -4.92 3.78
CA VAL A 87 6.45 -4.31 4.16
C VAL A 87 5.52 -5.35 4.76
N ILE A 88 4.91 -4.99 5.89
CA ILE A 88 3.78 -5.70 6.46
C ILE A 88 2.56 -4.79 6.31
N MET A 89 1.59 -5.20 5.51
CA MET A 89 0.33 -4.48 5.33
C MET A 89 -0.68 -4.99 6.34
N VAL A 90 -1.39 -4.07 6.99
CA VAL A 90 -2.39 -4.36 8.01
C VAL A 90 -3.68 -3.61 7.73
N GLU A 91 -4.82 -4.08 8.25
CA GLU A 91 -6.12 -3.48 7.99
C GLU A 91 -6.44 -2.31 8.90
N GLY A 92 -5.88 -2.28 10.11
CA GLY A 92 -6.23 -1.30 11.12
C GLY A 92 -5.07 -0.77 11.96
N ASP A 93 -5.40 0.16 12.85
CA ASP A 93 -4.43 0.78 13.75
C ASP A 93 -4.02 -0.16 14.88
N ALA A 94 -4.88 -1.11 15.27
CA ALA A 94 -4.57 -2.09 16.29
C ALA A 94 -3.37 -2.95 15.88
N GLU A 95 -3.39 -3.54 14.68
CA GLU A 95 -2.29 -4.34 14.13
C GLU A 95 -1.06 -3.48 13.89
N ASN A 96 -1.25 -2.23 13.43
CA ASN A 96 -0.16 -1.29 13.18
C ASN A 96 0.64 -0.97 14.45
N LEU A 97 0.00 -0.98 15.61
CA LEU A 97 0.64 -0.79 16.92
C LEU A 97 1.16 -2.12 17.51
N LEU A 98 0.37 -3.17 17.38
CA LEU A 98 0.63 -4.45 18.04
C LEU A 98 1.78 -5.22 17.39
N ILE A 99 1.84 -5.25 16.06
CA ILE A 99 2.84 -6.04 15.32
C ILE A 99 4.28 -5.62 15.63
N PRO A 100 4.65 -4.31 15.65
CA PRO A 100 5.99 -3.91 16.05
C PRO A 100 6.32 -4.30 17.50
N ALA A 101 5.34 -4.22 18.42
CA ALA A 101 5.52 -4.60 19.81
C ALA A 101 5.76 -6.11 19.95
N ILE A 102 4.96 -6.96 19.31
CA ILE A 102 5.14 -8.40 19.28
C ILE A 102 6.51 -8.75 18.66
N ALA A 103 6.85 -8.14 17.53
CA ALA A 103 8.12 -8.39 16.86
C ALA A 103 9.30 -8.07 17.80
N GLN A 104 9.23 -6.99 18.57
CA GLN A 104 10.24 -6.64 19.54
C GLN A 104 10.33 -7.67 20.68
N LEU A 105 9.18 -8.15 21.20
CA LEU A 105 9.13 -9.18 22.26
C LEU A 105 9.78 -10.49 21.85
N ILE A 106 9.64 -10.89 20.58
CA ILE A 106 10.26 -12.11 20.04
C ILE A 106 11.70 -11.88 19.52
N GLY A 107 12.30 -10.72 19.82
CA GLY A 107 13.67 -10.40 19.42
C GLY A 107 13.83 -10.07 17.93
N ARG A 108 12.75 -9.68 17.23
CA ARG A 108 12.73 -9.35 15.80
C ARG A 108 12.35 -7.87 15.58
N ASN A 109 13.19 -6.96 16.02
CA ASN A 109 12.93 -5.52 15.90
C ASN A 109 12.83 -5.11 14.42
N LEU A 110 11.63 -4.73 13.97
CA LEU A 110 11.34 -4.40 12.56
C LEU A 110 12.20 -3.24 12.04
N TYR A 111 12.52 -2.25 12.88
CA TYR A 111 13.39 -1.12 12.49
C TYR A 111 14.79 -1.57 12.10
N GLN A 112 15.36 -2.54 12.82
CA GLN A 112 16.70 -3.06 12.52
C GLN A 112 16.77 -3.74 11.16
N TYR A 113 15.65 -4.32 10.71
CA TYR A 113 15.53 -4.99 9.42
C TYR A 113 15.02 -4.07 8.31
N GLY A 114 14.66 -2.80 8.63
CA GLY A 114 14.10 -1.86 7.68
C GLY A 114 12.70 -2.26 7.19
N VAL A 115 11.94 -2.98 8.03
CA VAL A 115 10.57 -3.41 7.74
C VAL A 115 9.59 -2.35 8.24
N SER A 116 8.69 -1.91 7.37
CA SER A 116 7.62 -0.98 7.69
C SER A 116 6.29 -1.70 7.82
N VAL A 117 5.55 -1.39 8.89
CA VAL A 117 4.13 -1.77 9.01
C VAL A 117 3.33 -0.63 8.40
N VAL A 118 2.40 -0.96 7.50
CA VAL A 118 1.61 0.02 6.76
C VAL A 118 0.13 -0.32 6.91
N ASN A 119 -0.59 0.55 7.62
CA ASN A 119 -2.04 0.46 7.72
C ASN A 119 -2.67 0.90 6.38
N VAL A 120 -3.36 -0.01 5.70
CA VAL A 120 -4.03 0.25 4.42
C VAL A 120 -5.51 0.62 4.60
N GLY A 121 -6.02 0.58 5.84
CA GLY A 121 -7.32 1.11 6.22
C GLY A 121 -8.53 0.28 5.80
N SER A 122 -8.35 -0.93 5.31
CA SER A 122 -9.44 -1.87 4.96
C SER A 122 -8.91 -3.10 4.21
N THR A 123 -9.82 -3.93 3.72
CA THR A 123 -9.52 -5.03 2.78
C THR A 123 -8.91 -4.56 1.44
N ALA A 124 -8.58 -3.28 1.31
CA ALA A 124 -7.97 -2.70 0.10
C ALA A 124 -6.51 -3.15 -0.15
N TYR A 125 -5.91 -3.93 0.75
CA TYR A 125 -4.54 -4.45 0.62
C TYR A 125 -4.27 -5.10 -0.75
N LYS A 126 -5.28 -5.69 -1.39
CA LYS A 126 -5.15 -6.27 -2.74
C LYS A 126 -4.69 -5.23 -3.77
N ARG A 127 -5.15 -3.98 -3.67
CA ARG A 127 -4.75 -2.89 -4.57
C ARG A 127 -3.31 -2.47 -4.31
N TYR A 128 -2.91 -2.37 -3.04
CA TYR A 128 -1.54 -2.06 -2.66
C TYR A 128 -0.56 -3.16 -3.08
N VAL A 129 -0.93 -4.43 -2.91
CA VAL A 129 -0.11 -5.57 -3.37
C VAL A 129 0.08 -5.54 -4.90
N ASN A 130 -0.91 -5.06 -5.67
CA ASN A 130 -0.80 -4.97 -7.12
C ASN A 130 0.26 -3.98 -7.59
N ILE A 131 0.68 -3.02 -6.77
CA ILE A 131 1.82 -2.11 -7.04
C ILE A 131 3.09 -2.92 -7.34
N PHE A 132 3.30 -4.01 -6.61
CA PHE A 132 4.50 -4.83 -6.67
C PHE A 132 4.41 -5.98 -7.68
N LYS A 133 3.23 -6.21 -8.27
CA LYS A 133 3.04 -7.24 -9.31
C LYS A 133 3.42 -6.67 -10.67
N ARG A 134 4.41 -7.32 -11.28
CA ARG A 134 5.03 -6.86 -12.52
C ARG A 134 4.56 -7.65 -13.73
N LYS A 135 4.48 -6.97 -14.89
CA LYS A 135 4.26 -7.60 -16.21
C LYS A 135 5.56 -8.01 -16.89
N ASP A 136 6.64 -7.30 -16.59
CA ASP A 136 7.97 -7.50 -17.17
C ASP A 136 8.74 -8.71 -16.58
N GLY A 137 8.12 -9.46 -15.67
CA GLY A 137 8.73 -10.63 -15.03
C GLY A 137 9.80 -10.30 -13.98
N LYS A 138 10.15 -9.04 -13.78
CA LYS A 138 11.10 -8.65 -12.74
C LYS A 138 10.50 -8.86 -11.35
N LEU A 139 11.31 -9.34 -10.43
CA LEU A 139 10.95 -9.39 -9.01
C LEU A 139 11.31 -8.06 -8.36
N PHE A 140 10.35 -7.46 -7.67
CA PHE A 140 10.59 -6.19 -6.96
C PHE A 140 11.62 -6.32 -5.83
N GLY A 141 12.00 -7.54 -5.47
CA GLY A 141 13.05 -7.84 -4.50
C GLY A 141 12.76 -7.40 -3.07
N MET A 142 11.49 -7.17 -2.75
CA MET A 142 11.04 -6.74 -1.43
C MET A 142 10.01 -7.73 -0.88
N PRO A 143 10.26 -8.34 0.28
CA PRO A 143 9.26 -9.18 0.94
C PRO A 143 8.06 -8.35 1.36
N ILE A 144 6.88 -8.87 1.05
CA ILE A 144 5.58 -8.27 1.40
C ILE A 144 4.75 -9.31 2.12
N ALA A 145 4.28 -8.97 3.30
CA ALA A 145 3.30 -9.74 4.05
C ALA A 145 2.01 -8.94 4.18
N VAL A 146 0.89 -9.63 4.23
CA VAL A 146 -0.42 -9.06 4.54
C VAL A 146 -0.96 -9.78 5.75
N ILE A 147 -1.35 -9.03 6.75
CA ILE A 147 -2.03 -9.53 7.95
C ILE A 147 -3.42 -8.90 7.95
N SER A 148 -4.43 -9.74 7.92
CA SER A 148 -5.83 -9.34 7.92
C SER A 148 -6.59 -10.17 8.93
N ASP A 149 -7.71 -9.63 9.42
CA ASP A 149 -8.62 -10.36 10.28
C ASP A 149 -9.24 -11.54 9.54
N LEU A 150 -9.43 -12.62 10.23
CA LEU A 150 -10.05 -13.81 9.64
C LEU A 150 -11.55 -13.62 9.39
N ASP A 151 -12.15 -12.61 10.05
CA ASP A 151 -13.56 -12.24 9.94
C ASP A 151 -14.52 -13.44 10.00
N ILE A 152 -14.18 -14.42 10.84
CA ILE A 152 -15.03 -15.58 11.06
C ILE A 152 -16.30 -15.10 11.76
N ARG A 153 -17.41 -15.17 11.05
CA ARG A 153 -18.70 -14.90 11.66
C ARG A 153 -19.04 -16.03 12.63
N ALA A 154 -19.41 -15.67 13.84
CA ALA A 154 -19.88 -16.62 14.84
C ALA A 154 -21.18 -17.34 14.41
N LEU A 155 -21.91 -16.74 13.46
CA LEU A 155 -23.19 -17.23 12.94
C LEU A 155 -23.08 -17.49 11.45
N GLU A 156 -23.48 -18.66 11.00
CA GLU A 156 -23.67 -18.97 9.58
C GLU A 156 -25.11 -18.68 9.14
N TYR A 157 -25.22 -18.07 7.97
CA TYR A 157 -26.50 -17.80 7.33
C TYR A 157 -26.78 -18.90 6.31
N TYR A 158 -27.79 -19.72 6.59
CA TYR A 158 -28.30 -20.67 5.61
C TYR A 158 -29.42 -20.02 4.79
N LYS A 159 -29.15 -19.88 3.50
CA LYS A 159 -30.18 -19.54 2.55
C LYS A 159 -31.00 -20.77 2.27
N ASP A 160 -32.14 -20.93 2.97
CA ASP A 160 -33.08 -21.98 2.65
C ASP A 160 -33.67 -21.70 1.27
N ASN A 161 -33.51 -22.64 0.33
CA ASN A 161 -34.08 -22.55 -1.01
C ASN A 161 -35.62 -22.82 -1.05
N SER A 162 -36.25 -23.01 0.10
CA SER A 162 -37.68 -23.08 0.21
C SER A 162 -38.29 -21.70 -0.02
N ASN A 163 -39.30 -21.61 -0.91
CA ASN A 163 -40.04 -20.41 -1.25
C ASN A 163 -40.80 -19.76 -0.06
N ASP A 164 -40.47 -20.10 1.15
CA ASP A 164 -41.05 -19.59 2.38
C ASP A 164 -40.23 -18.38 2.83
N ARG A 165 -40.82 -17.16 2.70
CA ARG A 165 -40.29 -15.87 3.12
C ARG A 165 -40.06 -15.75 4.64
N LYS A 166 -39.67 -16.81 5.33
CA LYS A 166 -39.48 -16.82 6.77
C LYS A 166 -38.04 -16.53 7.12
N THR A 167 -37.90 -15.75 8.16
CA THR A 167 -36.68 -15.29 8.87
C THR A 167 -35.43 -16.14 8.63
N PRO A 168 -34.29 -15.51 8.28
CA PRO A 168 -33.04 -16.22 8.14
C PRO A 168 -32.71 -16.97 9.43
N LYS A 169 -32.42 -18.25 9.33
CA LYS A 169 -31.95 -19.06 10.46
C LYS A 169 -30.45 -18.85 10.60
N TYR A 170 -30.02 -18.34 11.74
CA TYR A 170 -28.63 -18.24 12.14
C TYR A 170 -28.29 -19.40 13.04
N TRP A 171 -27.20 -20.08 12.76
CA TRP A 171 -26.66 -21.13 13.60
C TRP A 171 -25.30 -20.70 14.12
N LEU A 172 -25.01 -21.01 15.38
CA LEU A 172 -23.65 -20.90 15.90
C LEU A 172 -22.77 -21.90 15.16
N ARG A 173 -21.59 -21.49 14.80
CA ARG A 173 -20.61 -22.40 14.23
C ARG A 173 -20.11 -23.35 15.31
N ASP A 174 -20.11 -24.64 14.99
CA ASP A 174 -19.69 -25.71 15.93
C ASP A 174 -18.15 -25.79 16.05
N ASP A 175 -17.40 -25.06 15.19
CA ASP A 175 -15.95 -25.06 15.12
C ASP A 175 -15.30 -23.84 15.82
N LEU A 176 -16.09 -23.06 16.57
CA LEU A 176 -15.64 -21.98 17.45
C LEU A 176 -15.73 -22.45 18.91
#